data_a7973cb63f4341c2c8e63360bf0a1d61
#
_entry.id   a7973cb63f4341c2c8e63360bf0a1d61
#
_cell.length_a   1.000
_cell.length_b   1.000
_cell.length_c   1.000
_cell.angle_alpha   90.00
_cell.angle_beta   90.00
_cell.angle_gamma   90.00
#
_symmetry.space_group_name_H-M   'P 1'
#
loop_
_entity.id
_entity.type
_entity.pdbx_description
1 polymer ?
#
loop_
_entity_poly.entity_id
_entity_poly.type
_entity_poly.pdbx_seq_one_letter_code
_entity_poly.pdbx_strand_id
1 'polypeptide(L)'
;MAIYKRDDGCVKSLDFTDGASVNFEPASTFMGDNEDYSDVVKAFERLCPDAIPDYIRMIFMDTICANPDRHTNNFGLFRDTQTGELIGFAPNYDNNMALISRGYPSKPGAKDMLISLFNELMNEYPSYRKYIPEVAEETVRKVLDKLNMKVKSQVIVDLVVGRYELITKK
;
A
#
# COMPACT_ATOMS: atom_id res chain seq x y z
N MET A 1 8.57 -2.79 -2.02
CA MET A 1 7.47 -3.33 -2.87
C MET A 1 7.93 -4.63 -3.48
N ALA A 2 7.11 -5.67 -3.45
CA ALA A 2 7.43 -6.93 -4.11
C ALA A 2 7.63 -6.71 -5.62
N ILE A 3 8.58 -7.45 -6.21
CA ILE A 3 8.90 -7.31 -7.63
C ILE A 3 8.20 -8.42 -8.40
N TYR A 4 7.36 -8.03 -9.37
CA TYR A 4 6.64 -8.94 -10.24
C TYR A 4 7.18 -8.89 -11.66
N LYS A 5 7.23 -10.05 -12.32
CA LYS A 5 7.56 -10.17 -13.74
C LYS A 5 6.45 -10.90 -14.47
N ARG A 6 6.10 -10.41 -15.65
CA ARG A 6 5.20 -11.13 -16.56
C ARG A 6 5.99 -12.23 -17.26
N ASP A 7 5.43 -13.45 -17.31
CA ASP A 7 6.01 -14.62 -17.94
C ASP A 7 4.91 -15.52 -18.51
N ASP A 8 4.84 -15.65 -19.83
CA ASP A 8 3.93 -16.52 -20.59
C ASP A 8 2.49 -16.61 -20.07
N GLY A 9 1.85 -15.47 -19.83
CA GLY A 9 0.49 -15.38 -19.33
C GLY A 9 0.35 -15.49 -17.80
N CYS A 10 1.45 -15.71 -17.09
CA CYS A 10 1.54 -15.73 -15.65
C CYS A 10 2.21 -14.47 -15.11
N VAL A 11 2.02 -14.21 -13.82
CA VAL A 11 2.78 -13.22 -13.07
C VAL A 11 3.65 -13.98 -12.07
N LYS A 12 4.96 -13.78 -12.14
CA LYS A 12 5.92 -14.32 -11.17
C LYS A 12 6.30 -13.23 -10.18
N SER A 13 6.23 -13.51 -8.90
CA SER A 13 6.84 -12.71 -7.84
C SER A 13 8.26 -13.21 -7.59
N LEU A 14 9.19 -12.28 -7.38
CA LEU A 14 10.49 -12.65 -6.83
C LEU A 14 10.34 -12.99 -5.35
N ASP A 15 11.11 -13.97 -4.90
CA ASP A 15 11.23 -14.26 -3.47
C ASP A 15 11.84 -13.05 -2.76
N PHE A 16 11.13 -12.53 -1.76
CA PHE A 16 11.56 -11.40 -0.95
C PHE A 16 12.07 -11.84 0.44
N THR A 17 12.17 -13.15 0.69
CA THR A 17 12.70 -13.70 1.95
C THR A 17 14.20 -13.94 1.93
N ASP A 18 14.86 -13.56 0.82
CA ASP A 18 16.31 -13.69 0.62
C ASP A 18 16.82 -15.12 0.95
N GLY A 19 16.22 -16.11 0.26
CA GLY A 19 16.56 -17.51 0.46
C GLY A 19 16.27 -18.03 1.88
N ALA A 20 15.21 -17.49 2.50
CA ALA A 20 14.76 -17.80 3.86
C ALA A 20 15.74 -17.31 4.97
N SER A 21 16.55 -16.29 4.69
CA SER A 21 17.29 -15.56 5.74
C SER A 21 16.35 -14.78 6.66
N VAL A 22 15.18 -14.40 6.14
CA VAL A 22 14.10 -13.78 6.92
C VAL A 22 12.80 -14.56 6.71
N ASN A 23 11.96 -14.59 7.74
CA ASN A 23 10.59 -15.08 7.66
C ASN A 23 9.64 -13.90 7.48
N PHE A 24 8.61 -14.11 6.64
CA PHE A 24 7.46 -13.22 6.60
C PHE A 24 6.49 -13.58 7.71
N GLU A 25 6.18 -12.61 8.56
CA GLU A 25 5.17 -12.73 9.60
C GLU A 25 3.99 -11.81 9.26
N PRO A 26 2.84 -12.36 8.83
CA PRO A 26 1.68 -11.57 8.46
C PRO A 26 1.13 -10.83 9.69
N ALA A 27 0.57 -9.64 9.48
CA ALA A 27 -0.01 -8.84 10.55
C ALA A 27 -1.11 -9.58 11.33
N SER A 28 -1.81 -10.51 10.70
CA SER A 28 -2.80 -11.37 11.36
C SER A 28 -2.25 -12.18 12.54
N THR A 29 -0.95 -12.46 12.57
CA THR A 29 -0.28 -13.19 13.67
C THR A 29 -0.38 -12.43 15.00
N PHE A 30 -0.38 -11.09 14.96
CA PHE A 30 -0.41 -10.24 16.15
C PHE A 30 -1.61 -9.30 16.23
N MET A 31 -2.38 -9.15 15.14
CA MET A 31 -3.59 -8.33 15.06
C MET A 31 -4.88 -9.16 14.93
N GLY A 32 -4.77 -10.43 14.54
CA GLY A 32 -5.94 -11.20 14.09
C GLY A 32 -6.58 -10.53 12.88
N ASP A 33 -7.91 -10.41 12.89
CA ASP A 33 -8.69 -9.77 11.82
C ASP A 33 -8.92 -8.26 12.08
N ASN A 34 -8.18 -7.65 13.02
CA ASN A 34 -8.30 -6.21 13.27
C ASN A 34 -7.52 -5.41 12.24
N GLU A 35 -8.24 -4.76 11.33
CA GLU A 35 -7.71 -3.97 10.23
C GLU A 35 -7.75 -2.45 10.50
N ASP A 36 -8.12 -2.04 11.73
CA ASP A 36 -8.11 -0.62 12.10
C ASP A 36 -6.70 -0.03 11.99
N TYR A 37 -6.58 1.04 11.23
CA TYR A 37 -5.28 1.64 10.92
C TYR A 37 -4.54 2.17 12.16
N SER A 38 -5.27 2.74 13.11
CA SER A 38 -4.69 3.28 14.34
C SER A 38 -4.22 2.15 15.27
N ASP A 39 -4.97 1.05 15.33
CA ASP A 39 -4.57 -0.10 16.14
C ASP A 39 -3.36 -0.82 15.56
N VAL A 40 -3.25 -0.90 14.23
CA VAL A 40 -2.02 -1.41 13.58
C VAL A 40 -0.84 -0.50 13.89
N VAL A 41 -1.00 0.81 13.83
CA VAL A 41 0.06 1.76 14.21
C VAL A 41 0.50 1.53 15.65
N LYS A 42 -0.43 1.43 16.62
CA LYS A 42 -0.11 1.15 18.03
C LYS A 42 0.63 -0.18 18.21
N ALA A 43 0.25 -1.21 17.43
CA ALA A 43 0.94 -2.49 17.46
C ALA A 43 2.38 -2.34 16.94
N PHE A 44 2.58 -1.62 15.83
CA PHE A 44 3.90 -1.41 15.26
C PHE A 44 4.78 -0.52 16.13
N GLU A 45 4.24 0.53 16.76
CA GLU A 45 4.97 1.35 17.75
C GLU A 45 5.59 0.49 18.86
N ARG A 46 4.90 -0.58 19.25
CA ARG A 46 5.34 -1.49 20.30
C ARG A 46 6.28 -2.60 19.79
N LEU A 47 6.01 -3.15 18.60
CA LEU A 47 6.67 -4.36 18.09
C LEU A 47 7.87 -4.05 17.20
N CYS A 48 7.73 -3.06 16.30
CA CYS A 48 8.74 -2.72 15.29
C CYS A 48 8.50 -1.28 14.78
N PRO A 49 8.90 -0.24 15.53
CA PRO A 49 8.66 1.16 15.17
C PRO A 49 9.20 1.55 13.79
N ASP A 50 10.29 0.91 13.37
CA ASP A 50 10.92 1.14 12.06
C ASP A 50 10.04 0.71 10.88
N ALA A 51 9.00 -0.09 11.12
CA ALA A 51 8.02 -0.49 10.11
C ALA A 51 6.96 0.59 9.80
N ILE A 52 6.77 1.57 10.69
CA ILE A 52 5.71 2.58 10.57
C ILE A 52 5.80 3.39 9.27
N PRO A 53 6.97 3.92 8.85
CA PRO A 53 7.06 4.67 7.61
C PRO A 53 6.56 3.91 6.39
N ASP A 54 6.87 2.63 6.29
CA ASP A 54 6.48 1.80 5.15
C ASP A 54 5.03 1.35 5.24
N TYR A 55 4.50 1.11 6.44
CA TYR A 55 3.06 0.91 6.64
C TYR A 55 2.25 2.13 6.19
N ILE A 56 2.63 3.34 6.62
CA ILE A 56 1.95 4.58 6.19
C ILE A 56 2.00 4.75 4.67
N ARG A 57 3.15 4.46 4.04
CA ARG A 57 3.28 4.50 2.58
C ARG A 57 2.40 3.45 1.89
N MET A 58 2.27 2.27 2.47
CA MET A 58 1.42 1.21 1.93
C MET A 58 -0.05 1.63 1.94
N ILE A 59 -0.61 2.05 3.09
CA ILE A 59 -2.01 2.49 3.16
C ILE A 59 -2.27 3.77 2.37
N PHE A 60 -1.27 4.66 2.24
CA PHE A 60 -1.33 5.79 1.31
C PHE A 60 -1.50 5.31 -0.13
N MET A 61 -0.67 4.35 -0.58
CA MET A 61 -0.77 3.79 -1.93
C MET A 61 -2.11 3.09 -2.16
N ASP A 62 -2.59 2.29 -1.20
CA ASP A 62 -3.91 1.67 -1.26
C ASP A 62 -5.02 2.71 -1.36
N THR A 63 -4.89 3.82 -0.63
CA THR A 63 -5.85 4.92 -0.68
C THR A 63 -5.88 5.57 -2.05
N ILE A 64 -4.76 6.00 -2.62
CA ILE A 64 -4.75 6.70 -3.92
C ILE A 64 -5.02 5.77 -5.10
N CYS A 65 -4.66 4.50 -4.99
CA CYS A 65 -4.93 3.48 -6.00
C CYS A 65 -6.29 2.78 -5.84
N ALA A 66 -7.09 3.18 -4.84
CA ALA A 66 -8.40 2.60 -4.54
C ALA A 66 -8.35 1.07 -4.36
N ASN A 67 -7.39 0.57 -3.59
CA ASN A 67 -7.27 -0.85 -3.23
C ASN A 67 -8.08 -1.15 -1.95
N PRO A 68 -9.24 -1.80 -2.03
CA PRO A 68 -10.07 -2.07 -0.85
C PRO A 68 -9.73 -3.38 -0.13
N ASP A 69 -8.76 -4.14 -0.66
CA ASP A 69 -8.50 -5.52 -0.26
C ASP A 69 -7.25 -5.66 0.63
N ARG A 70 -6.91 -4.62 1.37
CA ARG A 70 -5.79 -4.66 2.30
C ARG A 70 -6.23 -5.19 3.65
N HIS A 71 -6.15 -6.50 3.84
CA HIS A 71 -6.40 -7.19 5.10
C HIS A 71 -5.08 -7.63 5.77
N THR A 72 -5.13 -8.05 7.04
CA THR A 72 -3.96 -8.38 7.86
C THR A 72 -3.09 -9.53 7.34
N ASN A 73 -3.56 -10.33 6.40
CA ASN A 73 -2.74 -11.34 5.70
C ASN A 73 -2.00 -10.78 4.49
N ASN A 74 -2.31 -9.55 4.03
CA ASN A 74 -1.71 -8.95 2.84
C ASN A 74 -0.58 -7.96 3.15
N PHE A 75 -0.16 -7.87 4.40
CA PHE A 75 1.01 -7.12 4.86
C PHE A 75 1.55 -7.74 6.15
N GLY A 76 2.76 -7.36 6.52
CA GLY A 76 3.38 -7.87 7.75
C GLY A 76 4.81 -7.40 7.94
N LEU A 77 5.49 -8.08 8.81
CA LEU A 77 6.86 -7.78 9.22
C LEU A 77 7.81 -8.90 8.78
N PHE A 78 9.07 -8.55 8.64
CA PHE A 78 10.14 -9.52 8.57
C PHE A 78 10.64 -9.89 9.96
N ARG A 79 10.88 -11.18 10.14
CA ARG A 79 11.56 -11.73 11.31
C ARG A 79 12.86 -12.37 10.88
N ASP A 80 13.95 -12.00 11.50
CA ASP A 80 15.25 -12.67 11.32
C ASP A 80 15.14 -14.13 11.79
N THR A 81 15.60 -15.07 10.97
CA THR A 81 15.46 -16.50 11.26
C THR A 81 16.46 -17.01 12.29
N GLN A 82 17.54 -16.27 12.54
CA GLN A 82 18.58 -16.65 13.50
C GLN A 82 18.31 -16.07 14.89
N THR A 83 17.94 -14.79 14.94
CA THR A 83 17.74 -14.08 16.21
C THR A 83 16.27 -14.10 16.69
N GLY A 84 15.33 -14.31 15.78
CA GLY A 84 13.90 -14.21 16.06
C GLY A 84 13.39 -12.77 16.21
N GLU A 85 14.22 -11.78 15.96
CA GLU A 85 13.83 -10.36 16.06
C GLU A 85 13.02 -9.88 14.86
N LEU A 86 12.08 -8.95 15.09
CA LEU A 86 11.39 -8.23 14.02
C LEU A 86 12.31 -7.13 13.50
N ILE A 87 12.58 -7.15 12.19
CA ILE A 87 13.61 -6.31 11.58
C ILE A 87 13.10 -5.26 10.61
N GLY A 88 11.80 -5.25 10.31
CA GLY A 88 11.20 -4.23 9.44
C GLY A 88 9.93 -4.66 8.75
N PHE A 89 9.40 -3.77 7.94
CA PHE A 89 8.18 -4.00 7.15
C PHE A 89 8.48 -4.85 5.92
N ALA A 90 7.65 -5.87 5.68
CA ALA A 90 7.77 -6.68 4.47
C ALA A 90 7.35 -5.88 3.21
N PRO A 91 7.89 -6.21 2.02
CA PRO A 91 7.49 -5.52 0.80
C PRO A 91 5.99 -5.59 0.54
N ASN A 92 5.40 -4.47 0.13
CA ASN A 92 3.98 -4.42 -0.25
C ASN A 92 3.71 -5.37 -1.44
N TYR A 93 2.74 -6.26 -1.28
CA TYR A 93 2.29 -7.24 -2.27
C TYR A 93 0.75 -7.29 -2.32
N ASP A 94 0.20 -8.13 -3.23
CA ASP A 94 -1.24 -8.33 -3.41
C ASP A 94 -2.03 -7.05 -3.64
N ASN A 95 -1.71 -6.36 -4.75
CA ASN A 95 -2.41 -5.15 -5.18
C ASN A 95 -3.38 -5.44 -6.34
N ASN A 96 -3.88 -6.67 -6.46
CA ASN A 96 -4.68 -7.15 -7.57
C ASN A 96 -6.06 -6.49 -7.66
N MET A 97 -6.56 -5.90 -6.57
CA MET A 97 -7.85 -5.21 -6.50
C MET A 97 -7.75 -3.69 -6.65
N ALA A 98 -6.54 -3.17 -6.94
CA ALA A 98 -6.29 -1.74 -7.09
C ALA A 98 -6.67 -1.19 -8.48
N LEU A 99 -6.76 0.13 -8.57
CA LEU A 99 -6.98 0.90 -9.80
C LEU A 99 -8.28 0.50 -10.51
N ILE A 100 -8.13 -0.03 -11.73
CA ILE A 100 -9.24 -0.40 -12.62
C ILE A 100 -9.51 -1.90 -12.67
N SER A 101 -8.92 -2.67 -11.76
CA SER A 101 -9.11 -4.14 -11.73
C SER A 101 -10.57 -4.55 -11.60
N ARG A 102 -11.37 -3.74 -10.91
CA ARG A 102 -12.82 -3.93 -10.72
C ARG A 102 -13.67 -3.19 -11.77
N GLY A 103 -13.06 -2.73 -12.85
CA GLY A 103 -13.66 -1.90 -13.88
C GLY A 103 -13.38 -0.41 -13.71
N TYR A 104 -13.76 0.37 -14.71
CA TYR A 104 -13.55 1.82 -14.67
C TYR A 104 -14.56 2.49 -13.73
N PRO A 105 -14.10 3.29 -12.74
CA PRO A 105 -15.01 4.00 -11.86
C PRO A 105 -15.77 5.09 -12.61
N SER A 106 -17.02 5.28 -12.24
CA SER A 106 -17.87 6.35 -12.85
C SER A 106 -17.43 7.76 -12.41
N LYS A 107 -16.83 7.87 -11.24
CA LYS A 107 -16.29 9.12 -10.65
C LYS A 107 -14.90 8.84 -10.08
N PRO A 108 -13.82 8.91 -10.89
CA PRO A 108 -12.50 8.48 -10.50
C PRO A 108 -11.99 9.16 -9.21
N GLY A 109 -12.02 10.44 -9.07
CA GLY A 109 -11.51 11.16 -7.90
C GLY A 109 -12.53 11.34 -6.76
N ALA A 110 -13.60 10.53 -6.67
CA ALA A 110 -14.59 10.72 -5.61
C ALA A 110 -14.06 10.25 -4.24
N LYS A 111 -14.51 10.97 -3.18
CA LYS A 111 -14.26 10.56 -1.80
C LYS A 111 -15.00 9.26 -1.49
N ASP A 112 -14.31 8.33 -0.85
CA ASP A 112 -14.86 7.06 -0.36
C ASP A 112 -14.38 6.75 1.07
N MET A 113 -14.64 5.53 1.52
CA MET A 113 -14.26 5.07 2.85
C MET A 113 -12.73 5.07 3.05
N LEU A 114 -11.94 4.64 2.06
CA LEU A 114 -10.47 4.61 2.17
C LEU A 114 -9.88 6.00 2.42
N ILE A 115 -10.39 7.02 1.69
CA ILE A 115 -9.99 8.42 1.89
C ILE A 115 -10.38 8.90 3.28
N SER A 116 -11.56 8.51 3.77
CA SER A 116 -12.02 8.89 5.12
C SER A 116 -11.13 8.29 6.18
N LEU A 117 -10.89 6.98 6.15
CA LEU A 117 -10.03 6.26 7.09
C LEU A 117 -8.59 6.79 7.09
N PHE A 118 -8.03 7.05 5.90
CA PHE A 118 -6.69 7.61 5.82
C PHE A 118 -6.61 9.02 6.43
N ASN A 119 -7.61 9.87 6.18
CA ASN A 119 -7.65 11.20 6.77
C ASN A 119 -7.84 11.14 8.30
N GLU A 120 -8.64 10.21 8.83
CA GLU A 120 -8.81 9.97 10.26
C GLU A 120 -7.47 9.59 10.90
N LEU A 121 -6.75 8.64 10.31
CA LEU A 121 -5.41 8.26 10.77
C LEU A 121 -4.44 9.46 10.76
N MET A 122 -4.43 10.26 9.67
CA MET A 122 -3.54 11.41 9.58
C MET A 122 -3.94 12.57 10.50
N ASN A 123 -5.15 12.59 11.01
CA ASN A 123 -5.59 13.52 12.07
C ASN A 123 -5.18 13.03 13.46
N GLU A 124 -5.23 11.73 13.71
CA GLU A 124 -4.75 11.13 14.96
C GLU A 124 -3.22 11.18 15.06
N TYR A 125 -2.51 10.94 13.94
CA TYR A 125 -1.05 10.93 13.87
C TYR A 125 -0.50 11.95 12.86
N PRO A 126 -0.65 13.27 13.10
CA PRO A 126 -0.28 14.30 12.11
C PRO A 126 1.20 14.32 11.76
N SER A 127 2.07 13.85 12.66
CA SER A 127 3.52 13.74 12.42
C SER A 127 3.89 12.73 11.34
N TYR A 128 3.00 11.76 11.03
CA TYR A 128 3.25 10.74 10.01
C TYR A 128 2.98 11.21 8.58
N ARG A 129 2.38 12.42 8.41
CA ARG A 129 2.26 13.06 7.09
C ARG A 129 3.61 13.23 6.38
N LYS A 130 4.71 13.31 7.12
CA LYS A 130 6.08 13.36 6.55
C LYS A 130 6.47 12.12 5.74
N TYR A 131 5.77 11.00 5.90
CA TYR A 131 6.01 9.75 5.16
C TYR A 131 5.23 9.65 3.87
N ILE A 132 4.28 10.57 3.61
CA ILE A 132 3.48 10.62 2.39
C ILE A 132 4.33 11.18 1.26
N PRO A 133 4.58 10.42 0.19
CA PRO A 133 5.32 10.93 -0.95
C PRO A 133 4.49 11.93 -1.77
N GLU A 134 5.17 12.83 -2.46
CA GLU A 134 4.54 13.67 -3.47
C GLU A 134 4.17 12.84 -4.71
N VAL A 135 2.96 13.08 -5.22
CA VAL A 135 2.46 12.43 -6.44
C VAL A 135 2.13 13.50 -7.48
N ALA A 136 3.01 13.63 -8.47
CA ALA A 136 2.79 14.51 -9.61
C ALA A 136 2.05 13.78 -10.74
N GLU A 137 1.10 14.45 -11.38
CA GLU A 137 0.37 13.91 -12.54
C GLU A 137 1.32 13.42 -13.65
N GLU A 138 2.37 14.18 -13.93
CA GLU A 138 3.37 13.82 -14.93
C GLU A 138 4.05 12.46 -14.62
N THR A 139 4.31 12.18 -13.34
CA THR A 139 4.89 10.91 -12.91
C THR A 139 3.94 9.74 -13.18
N VAL A 140 2.64 9.91 -12.88
CA VAL A 140 1.61 8.90 -13.15
C VAL A 140 1.52 8.63 -14.66
N ARG A 141 1.50 9.68 -15.49
CA ARG A 141 1.48 9.56 -16.95
C ARG A 141 2.70 8.82 -17.48
N LYS A 142 3.91 9.19 -17.05
CA LYS A 142 5.15 8.52 -17.45
C LYS A 142 5.16 7.02 -17.12
N VAL A 143 4.59 6.63 -16.00
CA VAL A 143 4.47 5.22 -15.62
C VAL A 143 3.50 4.50 -16.55
N LEU A 144 2.34 5.07 -16.83
CA LEU A 144 1.33 4.47 -17.72
C LEU A 144 1.85 4.31 -19.15
N ASP A 145 2.58 5.31 -19.67
CA ASP A 145 3.18 5.27 -21.00
C ASP A 145 4.22 4.13 -21.12
N LYS A 146 5.04 3.94 -20.07
CA LYS A 146 6.03 2.83 -20.03
C LYS A 146 5.40 1.44 -20.03
N LEU A 147 4.21 1.30 -19.44
CA LEU A 147 3.52 0.01 -19.35
C LEU A 147 2.89 -0.42 -20.67
N ASN A 148 2.75 0.49 -21.64
CA ASN A 148 2.16 0.24 -22.97
C ASN A 148 0.85 -0.59 -22.88
N MET A 149 -0.02 -0.25 -21.93
CA MET A 149 -1.27 -0.97 -21.68
C MET A 149 -2.42 -0.34 -22.49
N LYS A 150 -3.30 -1.18 -23.03
CA LYS A 150 -4.55 -0.73 -23.68
C LYS A 150 -5.61 -0.37 -22.62
N VAL A 151 -5.39 0.74 -21.91
CA VAL A 151 -6.28 1.22 -20.85
C VAL A 151 -6.66 2.69 -21.09
N LYS A 152 -7.75 3.14 -20.48
CA LYS A 152 -8.13 4.56 -20.46
C LYS A 152 -7.24 5.31 -19.49
N SER A 153 -6.01 5.66 -19.92
CA SER A 153 -4.98 6.27 -19.07
C SER A 153 -5.47 7.50 -18.31
N GLN A 154 -6.30 8.36 -18.95
CA GLN A 154 -6.85 9.53 -18.29
C GLN A 154 -7.68 9.17 -17.06
N VAL A 155 -8.47 8.11 -17.11
CA VAL A 155 -9.28 7.65 -15.97
C VAL A 155 -8.40 7.24 -14.78
N ILE A 156 -7.26 6.59 -15.06
CA ILE A 156 -6.30 6.20 -14.02
C ILE A 156 -5.61 7.44 -13.44
N VAL A 157 -5.23 8.40 -14.28
CA VAL A 157 -4.66 9.67 -13.82
C VAL A 157 -5.65 10.41 -12.92
N ASP A 158 -6.91 10.57 -13.38
CA ASP A 158 -7.97 11.25 -12.61
C ASP A 158 -8.24 10.53 -11.28
N LEU A 159 -8.17 9.18 -11.28
CA LEU A 159 -8.33 8.39 -10.06
C LEU A 159 -7.21 8.69 -9.05
N VAL A 160 -5.96 8.51 -9.47
CA VAL A 160 -4.80 8.62 -8.56
C VAL A 160 -4.59 10.06 -8.10
N VAL A 161 -4.57 11.02 -9.05
CA VAL A 161 -4.32 12.43 -8.74
C VAL A 161 -5.49 13.05 -7.97
N GLY A 162 -6.73 12.77 -8.39
CA GLY A 162 -7.90 13.30 -7.68
C GLY A 162 -7.98 12.80 -6.23
N ARG A 163 -7.67 11.52 -5.98
CA ARG A 163 -7.64 10.96 -4.61
C ARG A 163 -6.46 11.52 -3.80
N TYR A 164 -5.29 11.69 -4.42
CA TYR A 164 -4.15 12.34 -3.80
C TYR A 164 -4.50 13.76 -3.32
N GLU A 165 -5.19 14.54 -4.15
CA GLU A 165 -5.65 15.88 -3.80
C GLU A 165 -6.61 15.89 -2.60
N LEU A 166 -7.51 14.90 -2.49
CA LEU A 166 -8.47 14.80 -1.38
C LEU A 166 -7.81 14.50 -0.02
N ILE A 167 -6.61 13.94 -0.01
CA ILE A 167 -5.88 13.62 1.23
C ILE A 167 -4.77 14.62 1.56
N THR A 168 -4.38 15.48 0.59
CA THR A 168 -3.29 16.45 0.76
C THR A 168 -3.76 17.90 0.81
N LYS A 169 -4.85 18.25 0.13
CA LYS A 169 -5.44 19.60 0.21
C LYS A 169 -6.18 19.74 1.55
N LYS A 170 -5.74 20.69 2.35
CA LYS A 170 -6.46 21.15 3.55
C LYS A 170 -7.56 22.13 3.17
#